data_3533826e761e7b83c73aae80e6f48856
#
_entry.id   3533826e761e7b83c73aae80e6f48856
#
_cell.length_a   1.000
_cell.length_b   1.000
_cell.length_c   1.000
_cell.angle_alpha   90.00
_cell.angle_beta   90.00
_cell.angle_gamma   90.00
#
_symmetry.space_group_name_H-M   'P 1'
#
loop_
_entity.id
_entity.type
_entity.pdbx_description
1 polymer ?
#
loop_
_entity_poly.entity_id
_entity_poly.type
_entity_poly.pdbx_seq_one_letter_code
_entity_poly.pdbx_strand_id
1 'polypeptide(L)'
;MRKLNVAVVGTGAAGQVICTHLARASDLETLKIADIDLRRVKRYADWLNNEKVSVHKIDASNVDAVRNLAQGSDVLVNALEPSFNLAVMKAALRARTNYQDMAFGPPYDTLDAQLKQEEKWKKAKLLALTCSGNSPGITNILASKGADQLDSVEGIKIVVFNMLNSTEPIATWSPATMIGDMKEHPVVYENGQFKQVAPFSGEEVYGFPEPVGAQAVSYHAHEEPHTLPRFLKKKLRYVGFKYGINPLMKDLLRIGLLKDNPIRVKGANVAPLDVVIACYPKPLGIDELSQKIESGIVKNSVGCDAVEVWGEKEGKKFSHTYFAKWPDILSVNRDMPHASHTSYMAGTGAAII
;
A
#
# COMPACT_ATOMS: atom_id res chain seq x y z
N MET A 1 6.36 -28.36 -9.53
CA MET A 1 6.13 -27.62 -8.27
C MET A 1 4.73 -27.94 -7.77
N ARG A 2 4.49 -27.93 -6.45
CA ARG A 2 3.14 -28.05 -5.88
C ARG A 2 2.38 -26.79 -6.27
N LYS A 3 1.16 -26.95 -6.76
CA LYS A 3 0.28 -25.82 -7.03
C LYS A 3 -0.31 -25.26 -5.72
N LEU A 4 -0.62 -23.99 -5.72
CA LEU A 4 -1.08 -23.23 -4.55
C LEU A 4 -2.59 -22.95 -4.59
N ASN A 5 -3.21 -23.07 -3.44
CA ASN A 5 -4.59 -22.63 -3.19
C ASN A 5 -4.54 -21.29 -2.46
N VAL A 6 -5.09 -20.25 -3.04
CA VAL A 6 -5.03 -18.89 -2.47
C VAL A 6 -6.44 -18.36 -2.20
N ALA A 7 -6.61 -17.68 -1.09
CA ALA A 7 -7.79 -16.88 -0.80
C ALA A 7 -7.42 -15.41 -0.69
N VAL A 8 -8.21 -14.53 -1.31
CA VAL A 8 -8.02 -13.07 -1.26
C VAL A 8 -9.30 -12.44 -0.69
N VAL A 9 -9.15 -11.66 0.37
CA VAL A 9 -10.23 -10.85 0.95
C VAL A 9 -10.01 -9.39 0.61
N GLY A 10 -11.02 -8.78 -0.01
CA GLY A 10 -10.96 -7.44 -0.59
C GLY A 10 -10.66 -7.49 -2.08
N THR A 11 -11.66 -7.16 -2.90
CA THR A 11 -11.51 -7.02 -4.37
C THR A 11 -11.66 -5.55 -4.78
N GLY A 12 -11.04 -4.67 -3.98
CA GLY A 12 -10.84 -3.27 -4.31
C GLY A 12 -9.74 -3.08 -5.36
N ALA A 13 -9.24 -1.85 -5.50
CA ALA A 13 -8.25 -1.49 -6.52
C ALA A 13 -7.00 -2.39 -6.52
N ALA A 14 -6.34 -2.57 -5.37
CA ALA A 14 -5.15 -3.42 -5.29
C ALA A 14 -5.49 -4.92 -5.31
N GLY A 15 -6.60 -5.34 -4.65
CA GLY A 15 -7.02 -6.73 -4.61
C GLY A 15 -7.31 -7.32 -6.00
N GLN A 16 -7.89 -6.53 -6.91
CA GLN A 16 -8.09 -6.96 -8.29
C GLN A 16 -6.78 -7.19 -9.03
N VAL A 17 -5.77 -6.34 -8.82
CA VAL A 17 -4.44 -6.53 -9.42
C VAL A 17 -3.77 -7.81 -8.88
N ILE A 18 -3.81 -8.02 -7.56
CA ILE A 18 -3.32 -9.27 -6.93
C ILE A 18 -3.98 -10.48 -7.57
N CYS A 19 -5.31 -10.49 -7.60
CA CYS A 19 -6.08 -11.61 -8.17
C CYS A 19 -5.79 -11.83 -9.67
N THR A 20 -5.54 -10.77 -10.44
CA THR A 20 -5.17 -10.88 -11.86
C THR A 20 -3.83 -11.57 -12.02
N HIS A 21 -2.81 -11.17 -11.26
CA HIS A 21 -1.50 -11.83 -11.29
C HIS A 21 -1.59 -13.29 -10.86
N LEU A 22 -2.29 -13.57 -9.74
CA LEU A 22 -2.47 -14.93 -9.25
C LEU A 22 -3.23 -15.80 -10.25
N ALA A 23 -4.31 -15.31 -10.87
CA ALA A 23 -5.07 -16.05 -11.86
C ALA A 23 -4.26 -16.43 -13.11
N ARG A 24 -3.23 -15.63 -13.44
CA ARG A 24 -2.30 -15.88 -14.56
C ARG A 24 -1.12 -16.78 -14.17
N ALA A 25 -0.91 -17.02 -12.87
CA ALA A 25 0.22 -17.83 -12.41
C ALA A 25 0.05 -19.32 -12.78
N SER A 26 1.11 -19.93 -13.29
CA SER A 26 1.11 -21.33 -13.73
C SER A 26 1.00 -22.34 -12.58
N ASP A 27 1.43 -21.93 -11.39
CA ASP A 27 1.42 -22.71 -10.16
C ASP A 27 0.18 -22.48 -9.27
N LEU A 28 -0.82 -21.75 -9.76
CA LEU A 28 -2.11 -21.62 -9.10
C LEU A 28 -2.97 -22.88 -9.33
N GLU A 29 -3.53 -23.45 -8.25
CA GLU A 29 -4.56 -24.47 -8.31
C GLU A 29 -5.97 -23.88 -8.19
N THR A 30 -6.22 -23.12 -7.12
CA THR A 30 -7.51 -22.44 -6.89
C THR A 30 -7.32 -21.05 -6.34
N LEU A 31 -8.23 -20.13 -6.71
CA LEU A 31 -8.29 -18.77 -6.20
C LEU A 31 -9.71 -18.47 -5.69
N LYS A 32 -9.84 -18.32 -4.37
CA LYS A 32 -11.06 -17.84 -3.74
C LYS A 32 -10.99 -16.33 -3.61
N ILE A 33 -11.90 -15.60 -4.23
CA ILE A 33 -11.96 -14.14 -4.12
C ILE A 33 -13.21 -13.72 -3.36
N ALA A 34 -13.06 -12.80 -2.41
CA ALA A 34 -14.13 -12.42 -1.51
C ALA A 34 -14.21 -10.90 -1.28
N ASP A 35 -15.43 -10.40 -1.20
CA ASP A 35 -15.73 -9.01 -0.86
C ASP A 35 -17.11 -8.89 -0.21
N ILE A 36 -17.36 -7.79 0.47
CA ILE A 36 -18.70 -7.46 0.99
C ILE A 36 -19.66 -7.13 -0.16
N ASP A 37 -19.17 -6.53 -1.25
CA ASP A 37 -19.94 -6.25 -2.46
C ASP A 37 -19.88 -7.41 -3.46
N LEU A 38 -20.85 -8.31 -3.37
CA LEU A 38 -20.95 -9.46 -4.24
C LEU A 38 -21.09 -9.09 -5.73
N ARG A 39 -21.70 -7.95 -6.06
CA ARG A 39 -21.87 -7.53 -7.46
C ARG A 39 -20.53 -7.14 -8.06
N ARG A 40 -19.71 -6.38 -7.31
CA ARG A 40 -18.38 -5.99 -7.72
C ARG A 40 -17.47 -7.20 -7.96
N VAL A 41 -17.44 -8.15 -7.02
CA VAL A 41 -16.56 -9.32 -7.14
C VAL A 41 -17.00 -10.26 -8.26
N LYS A 42 -18.30 -10.43 -8.49
CA LYS A 42 -18.81 -11.21 -9.63
C LYS A 42 -18.40 -10.60 -10.96
N ARG A 43 -18.67 -9.30 -11.15
CA ARG A 43 -18.28 -8.58 -12.38
C ARG A 43 -16.77 -8.70 -12.65
N TYR A 44 -15.96 -8.63 -11.61
CA TYR A 44 -14.52 -8.82 -11.75
C TYR A 44 -14.14 -10.27 -12.10
N ALA A 45 -14.78 -11.27 -11.48
CA ALA A 45 -14.56 -12.68 -11.82
C ALA A 45 -14.98 -13.00 -13.27
N ASP A 46 -16.10 -12.42 -13.74
CA ASP A 46 -16.56 -12.55 -15.14
C ASP A 46 -15.52 -11.96 -16.11
N TRP A 47 -14.91 -10.83 -15.76
CA TRP A 47 -13.80 -10.26 -16.53
C TRP A 47 -12.56 -11.15 -16.52
N LEU A 48 -12.16 -11.72 -15.35
CA LEU A 48 -11.04 -12.64 -15.25
C LEU A 48 -11.22 -13.90 -16.11
N ASN A 49 -12.44 -14.35 -16.26
CA ASN A 49 -12.84 -15.54 -17.05
C ASN A 49 -11.91 -16.75 -16.83
N ASN A 50 -11.71 -17.12 -15.56
CA ASN A 50 -10.79 -18.20 -15.18
C ASN A 50 -11.49 -19.23 -14.29
N GLU A 51 -11.51 -20.48 -14.72
CA GLU A 51 -12.19 -21.61 -14.05
C GLU A 51 -11.66 -21.92 -12.64
N LYS A 52 -10.43 -21.50 -12.33
CA LYS A 52 -9.82 -21.69 -11.00
C LYS A 52 -10.36 -20.69 -9.96
N VAL A 53 -11.14 -19.69 -10.39
CA VAL A 53 -11.65 -18.61 -9.55
C VAL A 53 -13.02 -18.92 -9.01
N SER A 54 -13.19 -18.81 -7.69
CA SER A 54 -14.49 -18.88 -7.02
C SER A 54 -14.81 -17.59 -6.25
N VAL A 55 -16.09 -17.19 -6.29
CA VAL A 55 -16.57 -15.91 -5.75
C VAL A 55 -17.32 -16.12 -4.45
N HIS A 56 -17.01 -15.29 -3.45
CA HIS A 56 -17.62 -15.36 -2.14
C HIS A 56 -18.06 -13.96 -1.65
N LYS A 57 -19.23 -13.89 -1.01
CA LYS A 57 -19.65 -12.67 -0.27
C LYS A 57 -19.19 -12.81 1.17
N ILE A 58 -18.31 -11.93 1.63
CA ILE A 58 -17.74 -11.98 2.98
C ILE A 58 -17.74 -10.58 3.61
N ASP A 59 -18.25 -10.49 4.83
CA ASP A 59 -17.97 -9.38 5.73
C ASP A 59 -16.69 -9.73 6.51
N ALA A 60 -15.62 -8.99 6.27
CA ALA A 60 -14.31 -9.24 6.88
C ALA A 60 -14.26 -8.97 8.39
N SER A 61 -15.24 -8.27 8.96
CA SER A 61 -15.41 -8.13 10.40
C SER A 61 -15.83 -9.44 11.07
N ASN A 62 -16.43 -10.36 10.31
CA ASN A 62 -16.81 -11.69 10.78
C ASN A 62 -15.64 -12.68 10.64
N VAL A 63 -14.87 -12.82 11.72
CA VAL A 63 -13.68 -13.70 11.78
C VAL A 63 -14.00 -15.15 11.38
N ASP A 64 -15.18 -15.69 11.73
CA ASP A 64 -15.53 -17.07 11.40
C ASP A 64 -15.87 -17.24 9.92
N ALA A 65 -16.49 -16.24 9.28
CA ALA A 65 -16.73 -16.25 7.84
C ALA A 65 -15.40 -16.22 7.06
N VAL A 66 -14.46 -15.36 7.47
CA VAL A 66 -13.11 -15.29 6.85
C VAL A 66 -12.32 -16.58 7.11
N ARG A 67 -12.42 -17.18 8.31
CA ARG A 67 -11.79 -18.47 8.59
C ARG A 67 -12.31 -19.56 7.65
N ASN A 68 -13.62 -19.64 7.44
CA ASN A 68 -14.23 -20.64 6.57
C ASN A 68 -13.78 -20.45 5.10
N LEU A 69 -13.66 -19.21 4.63
CA LEU A 69 -13.10 -18.91 3.31
C LEU A 69 -11.66 -19.41 3.19
N ALA A 70 -10.82 -19.16 4.21
CA ALA A 70 -9.41 -19.49 4.21
C ALA A 70 -9.13 -21.01 4.34
N GLN A 71 -10.11 -21.81 4.79
CA GLN A 71 -9.91 -23.25 4.94
C GLN A 71 -9.49 -23.93 3.63
N GLY A 72 -8.41 -24.71 3.72
CA GLY A 72 -7.82 -25.41 2.56
C GLY A 72 -7.00 -24.53 1.64
N SER A 73 -6.83 -23.25 1.96
CA SER A 73 -5.90 -22.37 1.23
C SER A 73 -4.51 -22.43 1.86
N ASP A 74 -3.47 -22.29 1.04
CA ASP A 74 -2.08 -22.19 1.48
C ASP A 74 -1.76 -20.79 2.03
N VAL A 75 -2.40 -19.76 1.44
CA VAL A 75 -2.24 -18.34 1.83
C VAL A 75 -3.59 -17.65 1.83
N LEU A 76 -3.84 -16.83 2.84
CA LEU A 76 -4.90 -15.82 2.88
C LEU A 76 -4.28 -14.44 2.70
N VAL A 77 -4.59 -13.77 1.60
CA VAL A 77 -4.17 -12.41 1.31
C VAL A 77 -5.25 -11.45 1.77
N ASN A 78 -4.88 -10.50 2.64
CA ASN A 78 -5.72 -9.39 3.08
C ASN A 78 -5.42 -8.16 2.22
N ALA A 79 -6.32 -7.86 1.28
CA ALA A 79 -6.26 -6.68 0.41
C ALA A 79 -7.27 -5.61 0.82
N LEU A 80 -7.62 -5.57 2.11
CA LEU A 80 -8.50 -4.58 2.73
C LEU A 80 -7.69 -3.45 3.39
N GLU A 81 -8.40 -2.48 3.92
CA GLU A 81 -7.81 -1.44 4.77
C GLU A 81 -7.18 -2.02 6.04
N PRO A 82 -6.13 -1.40 6.59
CA PRO A 82 -5.39 -1.91 7.76
C PRO A 82 -6.22 -2.19 9.00
N SER A 83 -7.36 -1.51 9.17
CA SER A 83 -8.31 -1.75 10.27
C SER A 83 -8.81 -3.20 10.37
N PHE A 84 -8.78 -3.95 9.27
CA PHE A 84 -9.15 -5.36 9.22
C PHE A 84 -8.00 -6.33 9.51
N ASN A 85 -6.75 -5.86 9.56
CA ASN A 85 -5.57 -6.74 9.65
C ASN A 85 -5.67 -7.74 10.80
N LEU A 86 -5.94 -7.28 12.02
CA LEU A 86 -5.99 -8.17 13.19
C LEU A 86 -7.12 -9.21 13.10
N ALA A 87 -8.27 -8.83 12.55
CA ALA A 87 -9.42 -9.75 12.40
C ALA A 87 -9.10 -10.84 11.36
N VAL A 88 -8.59 -10.43 10.18
CA VAL A 88 -8.22 -11.35 9.09
C VAL A 88 -7.03 -12.24 9.47
N MET A 89 -6.00 -11.68 10.13
CA MET A 89 -4.85 -12.41 10.68
C MET A 89 -5.29 -13.49 11.70
N LYS A 90 -6.24 -13.15 12.59
CA LYS A 90 -6.84 -14.10 13.53
C LYS A 90 -7.60 -15.23 12.81
N ALA A 91 -8.33 -14.90 11.75
CA ALA A 91 -9.04 -15.88 10.93
C ALA A 91 -8.08 -16.84 10.23
N ALA A 92 -7.00 -16.34 9.61
CA ALA A 92 -5.97 -17.12 8.95
C ALA A 92 -5.30 -18.10 9.92
N LEU A 93 -4.91 -17.64 11.10
CA LEU A 93 -4.32 -18.50 12.14
C LEU A 93 -5.27 -19.63 12.57
N ARG A 94 -6.58 -19.33 12.74
CA ARG A 94 -7.60 -20.33 13.06
C ARG A 94 -7.88 -21.32 11.93
N ALA A 95 -7.73 -20.88 10.67
CA ALA A 95 -7.83 -21.73 9.49
C ALA A 95 -6.57 -22.56 9.23
N ARG A 96 -5.49 -22.32 10.00
CA ARG A 96 -4.15 -22.89 9.77
C ARG A 96 -3.58 -22.54 8.39
N THR A 97 -3.75 -21.31 7.97
CA THR A 97 -3.37 -20.76 6.67
C THR A 97 -2.33 -19.66 6.88
N ASN A 98 -1.32 -19.56 6.02
CA ASN A 98 -0.40 -18.42 6.02
C ASN A 98 -1.17 -17.13 5.74
N TYR A 99 -0.63 -16.02 6.22
CA TYR A 99 -1.26 -14.71 6.12
C TYR A 99 -0.35 -13.73 5.39
N GLN A 100 -0.95 -12.83 4.61
CA GLN A 100 -0.27 -11.72 3.97
C GLN A 100 -1.16 -10.47 4.01
N ASP A 101 -0.56 -9.30 4.32
CA ASP A 101 -1.17 -7.98 4.13
C ASP A 101 -0.19 -7.02 3.45
N MET A 102 -0.70 -5.86 3.00
CA MET A 102 0.08 -4.89 2.24
C MET A 102 0.59 -3.72 3.08
N ALA A 103 -0.09 -3.38 4.19
CA ALA A 103 0.22 -2.21 4.99
C ALA A 103 -0.40 -2.33 6.40
N PHE A 104 0.10 -1.58 7.37
CA PHE A 104 -0.55 -1.48 8.69
C PHE A 104 -1.15 -0.09 8.96
N GLY A 105 -0.84 0.91 8.15
CA GLY A 105 -1.46 2.23 8.09
C GLY A 105 -1.63 3.00 9.41
N PRO A 106 -2.21 4.18 9.36
CA PRO A 106 -2.62 4.89 10.56
C PRO A 106 -3.85 4.25 11.25
N PRO A 107 -3.88 4.16 12.60
CA PRO A 107 -2.76 4.48 13.49
C PRO A 107 -1.66 3.43 13.40
N TYR A 108 -0.41 3.88 13.39
CA TYR A 108 0.77 3.02 13.16
C TYR A 108 1.11 2.08 14.33
N ASP A 109 0.24 1.94 15.32
CA ASP A 109 0.32 0.98 16.44
C ASP A 109 -0.17 -0.44 16.05
N THR A 110 -0.85 -0.58 14.92
CA THR A 110 -1.34 -1.87 14.42
C THR A 110 -0.21 -2.86 14.20
N LEU A 111 0.97 -2.41 13.75
CA LEU A 111 2.15 -3.27 13.61
C LEU A 111 2.52 -3.94 14.94
N ASP A 112 2.58 -3.19 16.04
CA ASP A 112 2.92 -3.74 17.35
C ASP A 112 1.88 -4.77 17.81
N ALA A 113 0.60 -4.56 17.51
CA ALA A 113 -0.45 -5.52 17.79
C ALA A 113 -0.35 -6.80 16.94
N GLN A 114 0.08 -6.69 15.67
CA GLN A 114 0.36 -7.84 14.81
C GLN A 114 1.59 -8.61 15.31
N LEU A 115 2.69 -7.93 15.65
CA LEU A 115 3.93 -8.54 16.15
C LEU A 115 3.73 -9.26 17.47
N LYS A 116 2.85 -8.80 18.36
CA LYS A 116 2.48 -9.51 19.60
C LYS A 116 1.88 -10.90 19.35
N GLN A 117 1.49 -11.23 18.12
CA GLN A 117 0.99 -12.56 17.76
C GLN A 117 2.13 -13.53 17.35
N GLU A 118 3.37 -13.08 17.21
CA GLU A 118 4.51 -13.83 16.64
C GLU A 118 4.64 -15.25 17.22
N GLU A 119 4.59 -15.42 18.54
CA GLU A 119 4.72 -16.72 19.20
C GLU A 119 3.59 -17.69 18.84
N LYS A 120 2.38 -17.20 18.58
CA LYS A 120 1.26 -18.04 18.13
C LYS A 120 1.49 -18.56 16.71
N TRP A 121 2.04 -17.72 15.84
CA TRP A 121 2.38 -18.08 14.46
C TRP A 121 3.54 -19.07 14.41
N LYS A 122 4.61 -18.85 15.17
CA LYS A 122 5.72 -19.80 15.32
C LYS A 122 5.26 -21.16 15.82
N LYS A 123 4.43 -21.18 16.88
CA LYS A 123 3.87 -22.43 17.44
C LYS A 123 2.98 -23.16 16.44
N ALA A 124 2.25 -22.44 15.60
CA ALA A 124 1.43 -23.01 14.53
C ALA A 124 2.25 -23.49 13.33
N LYS A 125 3.54 -23.13 13.24
CA LYS A 125 4.44 -23.34 12.08
C LYS A 125 3.87 -22.69 10.81
N LEU A 126 3.35 -21.48 10.93
CA LEU A 126 2.78 -20.67 9.87
C LEU A 126 3.52 -19.35 9.74
N LEU A 127 3.46 -18.76 8.55
CA LEU A 127 4.01 -17.43 8.24
C LEU A 127 2.89 -16.39 8.27
N ALA A 128 3.17 -15.25 8.90
CA ALA A 128 2.41 -14.03 8.71
C ALA A 128 3.36 -12.98 8.11
N LEU A 129 3.14 -12.62 6.87
CA LEU A 129 3.90 -11.61 6.16
C LEU A 129 3.09 -10.31 6.13
N THR A 130 3.63 -9.28 6.75
CA THR A 130 3.01 -7.95 6.78
C THR A 130 3.77 -6.99 5.87
N CYS A 131 3.12 -5.91 5.42
CA CYS A 131 3.79 -4.86 4.65
C CYS A 131 4.38 -5.34 3.32
N SER A 132 3.63 -6.12 2.54
CA SER A 132 4.11 -6.75 1.31
C SER A 132 3.47 -6.17 0.04
N GLY A 133 3.41 -4.85 -0.05
CA GLY A 133 2.97 -4.12 -1.25
C GLY A 133 4.15 -3.59 -2.07
N ASN A 134 3.97 -2.41 -2.63
CA ASN A 134 5.05 -1.68 -3.31
C ASN A 134 5.86 -0.86 -2.30
N SER A 135 5.20 0.05 -1.63
CA SER A 135 5.66 0.85 -0.53
C SER A 135 4.54 0.83 0.53
N PRO A 136 4.76 0.11 1.63
CA PRO A 136 5.87 -0.79 1.97
C PRO A 136 5.86 -2.11 1.18
N GLY A 137 7.03 -2.76 1.09
CA GLY A 137 7.23 -4.05 0.43
C GLY A 137 8.42 -4.02 -0.52
N ILE A 138 8.24 -3.69 -1.79
CA ILE A 138 9.35 -3.57 -2.77
C ILE A 138 10.40 -2.56 -2.29
N THR A 139 10.00 -1.44 -1.73
CA THR A 139 10.93 -0.45 -1.13
C THR A 139 11.77 -1.05 0.00
N ASN A 140 11.18 -1.89 0.86
CA ASN A 140 11.89 -2.60 1.93
C ASN A 140 12.92 -3.61 1.35
N ILE A 141 12.56 -4.32 0.28
CA ILE A 141 13.46 -5.26 -0.40
C ILE A 141 14.64 -4.51 -1.03
N LEU A 142 14.39 -3.40 -1.69
CA LEU A 142 15.43 -2.56 -2.29
C LEU A 142 16.35 -1.96 -1.22
N ALA A 143 15.79 -1.52 -0.09
CA ALA A 143 16.55 -1.05 1.06
C ALA A 143 17.45 -2.14 1.64
N SER A 144 16.92 -3.36 1.83
CA SER A 144 17.69 -4.51 2.28
C SER A 144 18.81 -4.88 1.30
N LYS A 145 18.49 -4.92 0.00
CA LYS A 145 19.48 -5.17 -1.06
C LYS A 145 20.63 -4.15 -1.04
N GLY A 146 20.32 -2.87 -0.85
CA GLY A 146 21.34 -1.82 -0.73
C GLY A 146 22.17 -1.98 0.55
N ALA A 147 21.52 -2.28 1.66
CA ALA A 147 22.18 -2.51 2.94
C ALA A 147 23.12 -3.72 2.94
N ASP A 148 22.78 -4.79 2.23
CA ASP A 148 23.60 -6.00 2.11
C ASP A 148 24.91 -5.77 1.33
N GLN A 149 24.98 -4.70 0.54
CA GLN A 149 26.17 -4.33 -0.22
C GLN A 149 27.19 -3.48 0.58
N LEU A 150 26.82 -3.05 1.79
CA LEU A 150 27.61 -2.20 2.67
C LEU A 150 28.08 -2.96 3.91
N ASP A 151 29.26 -2.63 4.41
CA ASP A 151 29.77 -3.20 5.68
C ASP A 151 28.99 -2.60 6.86
N SER A 152 28.78 -1.29 6.86
CA SER A 152 27.92 -0.58 7.79
C SER A 152 26.92 0.32 7.07
N VAL A 153 25.74 0.48 7.65
CA VAL A 153 24.68 1.34 7.08
C VAL A 153 24.43 2.51 8.03
N GLU A 154 24.63 3.73 7.53
CA GLU A 154 24.33 4.95 8.29
C GLU A 154 22.86 5.32 8.16
N GLY A 155 22.30 5.24 6.94
CA GLY A 155 20.93 5.67 6.73
C GLY A 155 20.28 5.15 5.47
N ILE A 156 18.94 5.28 5.49
CA ILE A 156 18.05 4.93 4.39
C ILE A 156 17.06 6.08 4.21
N LYS A 157 16.90 6.56 2.99
CA LYS A 157 15.85 7.50 2.61
C LYS A 157 15.03 6.91 1.47
N ILE A 158 13.74 6.87 1.64
CA ILE A 158 12.80 6.47 0.62
C ILE A 158 12.06 7.72 0.16
N VAL A 159 11.98 7.91 -1.14
CA VAL A 159 11.29 9.05 -1.74
C VAL A 159 10.38 8.54 -2.84
N VAL A 160 9.09 8.83 -2.72
CA VAL A 160 8.08 8.39 -3.69
C VAL A 160 7.43 9.59 -4.34
N PHE A 161 7.23 9.50 -5.63
CA PHE A 161 6.42 10.44 -6.38
C PHE A 161 5.54 9.71 -7.37
N ASN A 162 4.27 10.09 -7.42
CA ASN A 162 3.39 9.73 -8.54
C ASN A 162 2.40 10.85 -8.85
N MET A 163 1.99 10.89 -10.10
CA MET A 163 1.02 11.85 -10.59
C MET A 163 0.18 11.22 -11.70
N LEU A 164 -1.12 11.45 -11.63
CA LEU A 164 -2.07 11.19 -12.70
C LEU A 164 -2.39 12.52 -13.41
N ASN A 165 -2.09 12.59 -14.70
CA ASN A 165 -2.47 13.73 -15.52
C ASN A 165 -3.90 13.54 -16.04
N SER A 166 -4.85 14.27 -15.47
CA SER A 166 -6.26 14.22 -15.82
C SER A 166 -6.88 15.60 -15.79
N THR A 167 -7.93 15.80 -16.60
CA THR A 167 -8.69 17.07 -16.64
C THR A 167 -9.75 17.16 -15.55
N GLU A 168 -10.01 16.07 -14.84
CA GLU A 168 -10.92 15.96 -13.70
C GLU A 168 -10.21 15.32 -12.52
N PRO A 169 -10.58 15.63 -11.27
CA PRO A 169 -10.11 14.90 -10.10
C PRO A 169 -10.51 13.42 -10.18
N ILE A 170 -9.53 12.53 -9.96
CA ILE A 170 -9.74 11.07 -9.98
C ILE A 170 -9.07 10.47 -8.75
N ALA A 171 -9.82 9.66 -8.00
CA ALA A 171 -9.25 8.85 -6.95
C ALA A 171 -8.67 7.55 -7.53
N THR A 172 -7.38 7.36 -7.35
CA THR A 172 -6.66 6.15 -7.79
C THR A 172 -6.73 5.03 -6.74
N TRP A 173 -7.14 5.35 -5.52
CA TRP A 173 -7.33 4.45 -4.38
C TRP A 173 -8.26 5.06 -3.32
N SER A 174 -8.32 4.50 -2.10
CA SER A 174 -9.20 5.00 -1.02
C SER A 174 -8.87 6.45 -0.64
N PRO A 175 -9.79 7.41 -0.84
CA PRO A 175 -9.57 8.79 -0.42
C PRO A 175 -9.35 8.94 1.08
N ALA A 176 -10.07 8.17 1.89
CA ALA A 176 -9.94 8.20 3.34
C ALA A 176 -8.52 7.79 3.79
N THR A 177 -7.96 6.74 3.20
CA THR A 177 -6.59 6.30 3.49
C THR A 177 -5.57 7.33 3.03
N MET A 178 -5.71 7.82 1.78
CA MET A 178 -4.81 8.83 1.22
C MET A 178 -4.76 10.10 2.08
N ILE A 179 -5.91 10.62 2.49
CA ILE A 179 -6.00 11.82 3.32
C ILE A 179 -5.51 11.53 4.73
N GLY A 180 -5.78 10.31 5.26
CA GLY A 180 -5.27 9.83 6.54
C GLY A 180 -3.75 9.93 6.60
N ASP A 181 -3.06 9.32 5.63
CA ASP A 181 -1.59 9.34 5.56
C ASP A 181 -1.02 10.76 5.45
N MET A 182 -1.69 11.65 4.72
CA MET A 182 -1.23 13.03 4.52
C MET A 182 -1.39 13.93 5.75
N LYS A 183 -2.37 13.65 6.63
CA LYS A 183 -2.62 14.45 7.84
C LYS A 183 -1.85 13.97 9.06
N GLU A 184 -1.43 12.70 9.08
CA GLU A 184 -0.71 12.12 10.19
C GLU A 184 0.69 12.73 10.36
N HIS A 185 1.22 12.67 11.60
CA HIS A 185 2.57 13.10 11.90
C HIS A 185 3.56 12.02 11.45
N PRO A 186 4.38 12.30 10.42
CA PRO A 186 5.36 11.34 9.95
C PRO A 186 6.35 10.97 11.05
N VAL A 187 6.80 9.71 11.04
CA VAL A 187 7.87 9.26 11.90
C VAL A 187 9.17 9.21 11.10
N VAL A 188 10.23 9.72 11.72
CA VAL A 188 11.60 9.59 11.26
C VAL A 188 12.39 8.85 12.34
N TYR A 189 13.19 7.86 11.94
CA TYR A 189 14.10 7.19 12.85
C TYR A 189 15.45 7.90 12.80
N GLU A 190 15.89 8.40 13.97
CA GLU A 190 17.18 9.10 14.10
C GLU A 190 17.91 8.65 15.36
N ASN A 191 19.17 8.22 15.20
CA ASN A 191 20.08 7.89 16.28
C ASN A 191 19.49 6.94 17.34
N GLY A 192 18.76 5.91 16.90
CA GLY A 192 18.16 4.92 17.77
C GLY A 192 16.76 5.28 18.30
N GLN A 193 16.18 6.40 17.86
CA GLN A 193 14.90 6.89 18.35
C GLN A 193 13.91 7.16 17.21
N PHE A 194 12.65 6.82 17.45
CA PHE A 194 11.53 7.24 16.58
C PHE A 194 11.08 8.64 16.99
N LYS A 195 11.06 9.57 16.04
CA LYS A 195 10.67 10.96 16.25
C LYS A 195 9.51 11.32 15.34
N GLN A 196 8.46 11.88 15.89
CA GLN A 196 7.41 12.49 15.08
C GLN A 196 7.83 13.87 14.59
N VAL A 197 7.53 14.15 13.33
CA VAL A 197 7.74 15.45 12.69
C VAL A 197 6.40 16.01 12.19
N ALA A 198 6.35 17.29 11.88
CA ALA A 198 5.11 17.89 11.37
C ALA A 198 4.78 17.37 9.95
N PRO A 199 3.51 17.14 9.61
CA PRO A 199 3.11 16.84 8.24
C PRO A 199 3.63 17.89 7.26
N PHE A 200 4.04 17.47 6.08
CA PHE A 200 4.63 18.33 5.04
C PHE A 200 5.91 19.05 5.46
N SER A 201 6.56 18.71 6.58
CA SER A 201 7.87 19.28 6.94
C SER A 201 9.02 18.66 6.14
N GLY A 202 10.23 19.23 6.25
CA GLY A 202 11.42 18.72 5.58
C GLY A 202 11.32 18.77 4.05
N GLU A 203 10.72 19.84 3.52
CA GLU A 203 10.58 20.04 2.08
C GLU A 203 11.93 20.12 1.38
N GLU A 204 12.04 19.43 0.25
CA GLU A 204 13.20 19.48 -0.65
C GLU A 204 12.76 19.26 -2.10
N VAL A 205 13.60 19.65 -3.04
CA VAL A 205 13.45 19.25 -4.44
C VAL A 205 14.28 18.00 -4.66
N TYR A 206 13.64 16.91 -5.06
CA TYR A 206 14.29 15.63 -5.34
C TYR A 206 14.36 15.34 -6.83
N GLY A 207 15.53 14.93 -7.31
CA GLY A 207 15.77 14.60 -8.72
C GLY A 207 15.46 13.12 -9.03
N PHE A 208 14.29 12.85 -9.54
CA PHE A 208 13.96 11.53 -10.07
C PHE A 208 14.46 11.37 -11.52
N PRO A 209 14.65 10.13 -12.00
CA PRO A 209 14.90 9.92 -13.43
C PRO A 209 13.67 10.30 -14.28
N GLU A 210 13.91 10.63 -15.54
CA GLU A 210 12.84 10.84 -16.51
C GLU A 210 11.91 9.61 -16.62
N PRO A 211 10.60 9.80 -16.80
CA PRO A 211 9.88 11.05 -17.11
C PRO A 211 9.41 11.85 -15.88
N VAL A 212 9.77 11.50 -14.66
CA VAL A 212 9.33 12.19 -13.43
C VAL A 212 10.07 13.52 -13.23
N GLY A 213 11.41 13.54 -13.40
CA GLY A 213 12.23 14.73 -13.25
C GLY A 213 12.29 15.27 -11.80
N ALA A 214 12.58 16.56 -11.65
CA ALA A 214 12.71 17.21 -10.35
C ALA A 214 11.34 17.51 -9.74
N GLN A 215 11.09 17.04 -8.49
CA GLN A 215 9.81 17.19 -7.80
C GLN A 215 9.99 17.67 -6.37
N ALA A 216 9.05 18.50 -5.91
CA ALA A 216 8.98 18.89 -4.50
C ALA A 216 8.43 17.71 -3.67
N VAL A 217 9.16 17.35 -2.61
CA VAL A 217 8.81 16.25 -1.71
C VAL A 217 8.91 16.72 -0.25
N SER A 218 8.19 16.07 0.65
CA SER A 218 8.24 16.36 2.08
C SER A 218 8.09 15.07 2.89
N TYR A 219 8.37 15.11 4.19
CA TYR A 219 8.07 13.98 5.07
C TYR A 219 6.60 13.61 4.98
N HIS A 220 6.36 12.31 4.93
CA HIS A 220 5.04 11.70 4.81
C HIS A 220 4.95 10.51 5.76
N ALA A 221 3.81 10.32 6.40
CA ALA A 221 3.59 9.20 7.28
C ALA A 221 3.54 7.90 6.46
N HIS A 222 4.40 6.96 6.82
CA HIS A 222 4.51 5.68 6.10
C HIS A 222 5.18 4.60 6.96
N GLU A 223 5.14 3.35 6.50
CA GLU A 223 5.52 2.17 7.26
C GLU A 223 7.03 1.92 7.34
N GLU A 224 7.80 2.31 6.33
CA GLU A 224 9.23 1.96 6.24
C GLU A 224 10.07 2.52 7.39
N PRO A 225 9.85 3.76 7.89
CA PRO A 225 10.55 4.24 9.09
C PRO A 225 10.26 3.42 10.35
N HIS A 226 9.14 2.67 10.39
CA HIS A 226 8.81 1.77 11.49
C HIS A 226 9.41 0.37 11.31
N THR A 227 9.44 -0.13 10.06
CA THR A 227 9.84 -1.52 9.77
C THR A 227 11.34 -1.68 9.59
N LEU A 228 12.00 -0.82 8.82
CA LEU A 228 13.43 -0.97 8.50
C LEU A 228 14.33 -0.98 9.75
N PRO A 229 14.16 -0.06 10.74
CA PRO A 229 14.99 -0.11 11.94
C PRO A 229 14.78 -1.35 12.81
N ARG A 230 13.59 -1.98 12.73
CA ARG A 230 13.23 -3.16 13.54
C ARG A 230 13.70 -4.47 12.93
N PHE A 231 13.72 -4.57 11.59
CA PHE A 231 13.91 -5.84 10.89
C PHE A 231 15.20 -5.92 10.07
N LEU A 232 15.76 -4.79 9.66
CA LEU A 232 17.05 -4.79 8.99
C LEU A 232 18.16 -5.10 10.01
N LYS A 233 18.96 -6.17 9.76
CA LYS A 233 20.05 -6.62 10.64
C LYS A 233 21.28 -5.71 10.55
N LYS A 234 21.10 -4.41 10.55
CA LYS A 234 22.15 -3.37 10.51
C LYS A 234 21.82 -2.26 11.49
N LYS A 235 22.84 -1.67 12.11
CA LYS A 235 22.64 -0.53 13.01
C LYS A 235 22.44 0.72 12.17
N LEU A 236 21.22 1.26 12.15
CA LEU A 236 20.86 2.46 11.42
C LEU A 236 20.99 3.70 12.31
N ARG A 237 21.39 4.82 11.72
CA ARG A 237 21.32 6.16 12.31
C ARG A 237 20.12 6.96 11.81
N TYR A 238 19.69 6.69 10.58
CA TYR A 238 18.59 7.42 9.97
C TYR A 238 17.72 6.51 9.10
N VAL A 239 16.40 6.66 9.23
CA VAL A 239 15.42 6.19 8.24
C VAL A 239 14.34 7.24 8.10
N GLY A 240 14.11 7.71 6.87
CA GLY A 240 13.07 8.67 6.55
C GLY A 240 12.30 8.28 5.30
N PHE A 241 11.02 8.67 5.27
CA PHE A 241 10.16 8.53 4.12
C PHE A 241 9.62 9.89 3.67
N LYS A 242 9.71 10.18 2.38
CA LYS A 242 9.19 11.40 1.78
C LYS A 242 8.31 11.08 0.59
N TYR A 243 7.31 11.91 0.38
CA TYR A 243 6.38 11.77 -0.74
C TYR A 243 6.21 13.10 -1.47
N GLY A 244 5.79 13.02 -2.74
CA GLY A 244 5.44 14.19 -3.53
C GLY A 244 4.40 15.06 -2.84
N ILE A 245 4.66 16.36 -2.79
CA ILE A 245 3.75 17.31 -2.14
C ILE A 245 2.48 17.45 -2.97
N ASN A 246 1.32 17.22 -2.33
CA ASN A 246 0.03 17.60 -2.87
C ASN A 246 -0.34 19.02 -2.32
N PRO A 247 -0.27 20.08 -3.15
CA PRO A 247 -0.50 21.44 -2.67
C PRO A 247 -1.90 21.64 -2.09
N LEU A 248 -2.93 21.06 -2.72
CA LEU A 248 -4.31 21.15 -2.24
C LEU A 248 -4.43 20.55 -0.82
N MET A 249 -3.90 19.36 -0.59
CA MET A 249 -3.99 18.71 0.72
C MET A 249 -3.20 19.46 1.79
N LYS A 250 -2.05 20.02 1.43
CA LYS A 250 -1.25 20.89 2.31
C LYS A 250 -2.05 22.11 2.73
N ASP A 251 -2.76 22.77 1.82
CA ASP A 251 -3.57 23.95 2.14
C ASP A 251 -4.83 23.58 2.94
N LEU A 252 -5.52 22.47 2.61
CA LEU A 252 -6.65 21.97 3.40
C LEU A 252 -6.24 21.65 4.85
N LEU A 253 -5.05 21.07 5.05
CA LEU A 253 -4.50 20.81 6.38
C LEU A 253 -4.27 22.14 7.13
N ARG A 254 -3.63 23.12 6.49
CA ARG A 254 -3.29 24.42 7.09
C ARG A 254 -4.52 25.22 7.54
N ILE A 255 -5.59 25.20 6.76
CA ILE A 255 -6.86 25.87 7.13
C ILE A 255 -7.76 25.03 8.04
N GLY A 256 -7.33 23.80 8.41
CA GLY A 256 -8.01 22.93 9.36
C GLY A 256 -9.15 22.09 8.79
N LEU A 257 -9.28 21.99 7.47
CA LEU A 257 -10.31 21.16 6.82
C LEU A 257 -10.03 19.64 6.90
N LEU A 258 -8.84 19.23 7.30
CA LEU A 258 -8.52 17.82 7.54
C LEU A 258 -8.63 17.39 9.01
N LYS A 259 -9.29 18.21 9.86
CA LYS A 259 -9.53 17.89 11.27
C LYS A 259 -10.74 16.98 11.44
N ASP A 260 -10.61 15.98 12.34
CA ASP A 260 -11.70 15.07 12.72
C ASP A 260 -12.65 15.70 13.75
N ASN A 261 -12.16 16.67 14.53
CA ASN A 261 -12.96 17.31 15.59
C ASN A 261 -14.11 18.11 14.98
N PRO A 262 -15.38 17.81 15.33
CA PRO A 262 -16.52 18.54 14.81
C PRO A 262 -16.48 20.04 15.16
N ILE A 263 -16.85 20.87 14.20
CA ILE A 263 -17.07 22.32 14.37
C ILE A 263 -18.54 22.62 14.17
N ARG A 264 -19.03 23.69 14.80
CA ARG A 264 -20.45 24.09 14.69
C ARG A 264 -20.64 24.95 13.44
N VAL A 265 -21.43 24.46 12.49
CA VAL A 265 -21.78 25.19 11.26
C VAL A 265 -23.30 25.29 11.16
N LYS A 266 -23.82 26.52 11.20
CA LYS A 266 -25.28 26.80 11.11
C LYS A 266 -26.14 25.91 12.05
N GLY A 267 -25.64 25.63 13.26
CA GLY A 267 -26.32 24.84 14.27
C GLY A 267 -26.07 23.34 14.24
N ALA A 268 -25.47 22.77 13.18
CA ALA A 268 -25.06 21.37 13.09
C ALA A 268 -23.58 21.20 13.51
N ASN A 269 -23.27 20.05 14.13
CA ASN A 269 -21.89 19.64 14.38
C ASN A 269 -21.40 18.86 13.17
N VAL A 270 -20.34 19.31 12.51
CA VAL A 270 -19.79 18.73 11.29
C VAL A 270 -18.28 18.55 11.45
N ALA A 271 -17.76 17.35 11.25
CA ALA A 271 -16.32 17.13 11.14
C ALA A 271 -15.84 17.62 9.75
N PRO A 272 -14.90 18.58 9.68
CA PRO A 272 -14.45 19.12 8.40
C PRO A 272 -13.91 18.04 7.46
N LEU A 273 -13.18 17.06 7.99
CA LEU A 273 -12.65 15.93 7.23
C LEU A 273 -13.75 15.10 6.54
N ASP A 274 -14.89 14.88 7.21
CA ASP A 274 -16.00 14.12 6.63
C ASP A 274 -16.56 14.81 5.38
N VAL A 275 -16.58 16.15 5.39
CA VAL A 275 -17.01 16.94 4.23
C VAL A 275 -16.01 16.79 3.09
N VAL A 276 -14.70 16.88 3.38
CA VAL A 276 -13.67 16.70 2.34
C VAL A 276 -13.75 15.31 1.72
N ILE A 277 -13.87 14.25 2.54
CA ILE A 277 -14.00 12.86 2.05
C ILE A 277 -15.29 12.69 1.22
N ALA A 278 -16.41 13.27 1.67
CA ALA A 278 -17.67 13.18 0.96
C ALA A 278 -17.66 13.89 -0.41
N CYS A 279 -16.89 14.97 -0.52
CA CYS A 279 -16.71 15.74 -1.76
C CYS A 279 -15.62 15.13 -2.68
N TYR A 280 -14.76 14.28 -2.16
CA TYR A 280 -13.67 13.69 -2.95
C TYR A 280 -14.22 12.63 -3.92
N PRO A 281 -13.65 12.50 -5.14
CA PRO A 281 -14.07 11.48 -6.08
C PRO A 281 -13.95 10.07 -5.45
N LYS A 282 -14.92 9.20 -5.76
CA LYS A 282 -14.81 7.78 -5.40
C LYS A 282 -13.85 7.06 -6.35
N PRO A 283 -13.16 6.00 -5.90
CA PRO A 283 -12.38 5.15 -6.80
C PRO A 283 -13.25 4.62 -7.95
N LEU A 284 -12.69 4.67 -9.15
CA LEU A 284 -13.40 4.27 -10.37
C LEU A 284 -13.65 2.77 -10.42
N GLY A 285 -14.77 2.37 -11.03
CA GLY A 285 -15.06 0.98 -11.38
C GLY A 285 -14.24 0.50 -12.59
N ILE A 286 -14.37 -0.81 -12.91
CA ILE A 286 -13.59 -1.48 -13.95
C ILE A 286 -13.65 -0.77 -15.30
N ASP A 287 -14.88 -0.39 -15.75
CA ASP A 287 -15.04 0.22 -17.07
C ASP A 287 -14.88 1.74 -17.05
N GLU A 288 -15.06 2.37 -15.89
CA GLU A 288 -15.05 3.82 -15.76
C GLU A 288 -13.65 4.41 -16.02
N LEU A 289 -12.59 3.74 -15.58
CA LEU A 289 -11.23 4.18 -15.83
C LEU A 289 -10.88 4.09 -17.32
N SER A 290 -11.22 2.99 -17.98
CA SER A 290 -11.02 2.83 -19.43
C SER A 290 -11.77 3.88 -20.22
N GLN A 291 -13.04 4.15 -19.88
CA GLN A 291 -13.84 5.20 -20.53
C GLN A 291 -13.22 6.59 -20.34
N LYS A 292 -12.66 6.90 -19.16
CA LYS A 292 -11.98 8.18 -18.93
C LYS A 292 -10.66 8.30 -19.69
N ILE A 293 -9.97 7.19 -19.95
CA ILE A 293 -8.78 7.15 -20.80
C ILE A 293 -9.20 7.37 -22.27
N GLU A 294 -10.19 6.63 -22.77
CA GLU A 294 -10.69 6.71 -24.14
C GLU A 294 -11.25 8.09 -24.48
N SER A 295 -11.93 8.74 -23.52
CA SER A 295 -12.45 10.10 -23.69
C SER A 295 -11.39 11.20 -23.57
N GLY A 296 -10.12 10.86 -23.23
CA GLY A 296 -9.04 11.81 -23.08
C GLY A 296 -9.07 12.62 -21.76
N ILE A 297 -9.95 12.26 -20.82
CA ILE A 297 -9.98 12.83 -19.47
C ILE A 297 -8.71 12.44 -18.74
N VAL A 298 -8.32 11.18 -18.77
CA VAL A 298 -7.02 10.67 -18.29
C VAL A 298 -6.04 10.63 -19.44
N LYS A 299 -4.94 11.36 -19.33
CA LYS A 299 -3.95 11.50 -20.40
C LYS A 299 -2.75 10.58 -20.24
N ASN A 300 -2.16 10.54 -19.09
CA ASN A 300 -1.01 9.70 -18.73
C ASN A 300 -0.81 9.68 -17.21
N SER A 301 0.15 8.91 -16.77
CA SER A 301 0.66 8.97 -15.40
C SER A 301 2.18 8.84 -15.38
N VAL A 302 2.80 9.35 -14.32
CA VAL A 302 4.21 9.15 -14.02
C VAL A 302 4.36 8.76 -12.56
N GLY A 303 5.38 7.96 -12.25
CA GLY A 303 5.70 7.62 -10.87
C GLY A 303 7.07 6.96 -10.76
N CYS A 304 7.67 7.10 -9.60
CA CYS A 304 8.95 6.48 -9.27
C CYS A 304 9.12 6.39 -7.75
N ASP A 305 9.58 5.23 -7.29
CA ASP A 305 10.12 5.08 -5.95
C ASP A 305 11.65 5.18 -6.03
N ALA A 306 12.25 5.99 -5.19
CA ALA A 306 13.68 6.09 -5.00
C ALA A 306 14.04 5.56 -3.61
N VAL A 307 14.99 4.64 -3.53
CA VAL A 307 15.49 4.09 -2.27
C VAL A 307 16.99 4.35 -2.20
N GLU A 308 17.38 5.30 -1.36
CA GLU A 308 18.75 5.66 -1.09
C GLU A 308 19.26 4.93 0.16
N VAL A 309 20.37 4.26 0.06
CA VAL A 309 21.05 3.57 1.17
C VAL A 309 22.50 4.00 1.19
N TRP A 310 22.96 4.53 2.33
CA TRP A 310 24.34 4.99 2.46
C TRP A 310 25.01 4.50 3.73
N GLY A 311 26.33 4.43 3.70
CA GLY A 311 27.15 3.96 4.79
C GLY A 311 28.60 3.78 4.38
N GLU A 312 29.24 2.71 4.84
CA GLU A 312 30.64 2.42 4.53
C GLU A 312 30.80 1.04 3.88
N LYS A 313 31.73 0.97 2.95
CA LYS A 313 32.23 -0.25 2.33
C LYS A 313 33.76 -0.17 2.23
N GLU A 314 34.47 -1.16 2.75
CA GLU A 314 35.93 -1.20 2.74
C GLU A 314 36.57 0.08 3.30
N GLY A 315 35.97 0.63 4.37
CA GLY A 315 36.43 1.86 5.04
C GLY A 315 36.18 3.15 4.27
N LYS A 316 35.42 3.13 3.17
CA LYS A 316 35.06 4.31 2.38
C LYS A 316 33.56 4.56 2.43
N LYS A 317 33.17 5.84 2.41
CA LYS A 317 31.78 6.24 2.28
C LYS A 317 31.22 5.80 0.93
N PHE A 318 30.05 5.20 0.95
CA PHE A 318 29.39 4.68 -0.23
C PHE A 318 27.88 4.88 -0.15
N SER A 319 27.23 5.02 -1.30
CA SER A 319 25.76 5.08 -1.39
C SER A 319 25.26 4.33 -2.62
N HIS A 320 24.08 3.72 -2.45
CA HIS A 320 23.30 3.15 -3.54
C HIS A 320 21.98 3.87 -3.65
N THR A 321 21.52 4.14 -4.87
CA THR A 321 20.16 4.60 -5.14
C THR A 321 19.50 3.64 -6.13
N TYR A 322 18.38 3.07 -5.72
CA TYR A 322 17.54 2.24 -6.56
C TYR A 322 16.31 3.03 -6.98
N PHE A 323 15.94 2.93 -8.25
CA PHE A 323 14.74 3.54 -8.78
C PHE A 323 13.79 2.46 -9.30
N ALA A 324 12.59 2.38 -8.72
CA ALA A 324 11.49 1.59 -9.26
C ALA A 324 10.56 2.53 -10.05
N LYS A 325 10.69 2.54 -11.37
CA LYS A 325 9.84 3.35 -12.26
C LYS A 325 8.47 2.70 -12.40
N TRP A 326 7.43 3.51 -12.23
CA TRP A 326 6.05 3.04 -12.40
C TRP A 326 5.66 3.05 -13.88
N PRO A 327 4.92 2.04 -14.36
CA PRO A 327 4.38 2.07 -15.70
C PRO A 327 3.34 3.18 -15.84
N ASP A 328 3.24 3.76 -17.05
CA ASP A 328 2.19 4.71 -17.38
C ASP A 328 0.82 4.03 -17.34
N ILE A 329 -0.20 4.74 -16.87
CA ILE A 329 -1.56 4.26 -16.75
C ILE A 329 -2.14 3.75 -18.08
N LEU A 330 -1.73 4.32 -19.22
CA LEU A 330 -2.15 3.84 -20.52
C LEU A 330 -1.62 2.43 -20.81
N SER A 331 -0.41 2.12 -20.37
CA SER A 331 0.17 0.78 -20.46
C SER A 331 -0.49 -0.19 -19.50
N VAL A 332 -0.72 0.25 -18.26
CA VAL A 332 -1.44 -0.54 -17.25
C VAL A 332 -2.85 -0.88 -17.73
N ASN A 333 -3.60 0.10 -18.24
CA ASN A 333 -4.99 -0.08 -18.65
C ASN A 333 -5.16 -1.07 -19.82
N ARG A 334 -4.19 -1.14 -20.75
CA ARG A 334 -4.22 -2.12 -21.84
C ARG A 334 -4.18 -3.57 -21.33
N ASP A 335 -3.48 -3.83 -20.23
CA ASP A 335 -3.33 -5.17 -19.65
C ASP A 335 -4.33 -5.44 -18.54
N MET A 336 -4.60 -4.43 -17.73
CA MET A 336 -5.50 -4.47 -16.56
C MET A 336 -6.40 -3.24 -16.54
N PRO A 337 -7.52 -3.21 -17.30
CA PRO A 337 -8.38 -2.03 -17.46
C PRO A 337 -8.98 -1.50 -16.15
N HIS A 338 -9.01 -2.35 -15.10
CA HIS A 338 -9.49 -2.00 -13.77
C HIS A 338 -8.43 -1.38 -12.85
N ALA A 339 -7.16 -1.39 -13.27
CA ALA A 339 -6.05 -0.95 -12.44
C ALA A 339 -5.64 0.50 -12.74
N SER A 340 -5.52 1.31 -11.69
CA SER A 340 -4.76 2.55 -11.75
C SER A 340 -3.25 2.25 -11.67
N HIS A 341 -2.41 3.21 -12.05
CA HIS A 341 -0.96 3.06 -11.90
C HIS A 341 -0.56 2.81 -10.42
N THR A 342 -1.26 3.41 -9.45
CA THR A 342 -1.02 3.21 -8.02
C THR A 342 -1.43 1.80 -7.57
N SER A 343 -2.64 1.37 -7.91
CA SER A 343 -3.12 0.03 -7.54
C SER A 343 -2.34 -1.08 -8.24
N TYR A 344 -1.85 -0.82 -9.46
CA TYR A 344 -0.98 -1.74 -10.18
C TYR A 344 0.32 -1.98 -9.41
N MET A 345 1.00 -0.92 -8.95
CA MET A 345 2.24 -1.07 -8.18
C MET A 345 2.02 -1.82 -6.88
N ALA A 346 1.02 -1.41 -6.08
CA ALA A 346 0.73 -2.04 -4.80
C ALA A 346 0.34 -3.52 -4.95
N GLY A 347 -0.58 -3.82 -5.87
CA GLY A 347 -1.06 -5.18 -6.08
C GLY A 347 -0.03 -6.10 -6.74
N THR A 348 0.78 -5.58 -7.66
CA THR A 348 1.89 -6.34 -8.27
C THR A 348 2.93 -6.68 -7.21
N GLY A 349 3.34 -5.71 -6.38
CA GLY A 349 4.24 -5.97 -5.26
C GLY A 349 3.73 -7.11 -4.36
N ALA A 350 2.48 -7.02 -3.94
CA ALA A 350 1.87 -8.05 -3.09
C ALA A 350 1.76 -9.44 -3.76
N ALA A 351 1.56 -9.47 -5.08
CA ALA A 351 1.41 -10.74 -5.80
C ALA A 351 2.74 -11.48 -6.04
N ILE A 352 3.87 -10.76 -6.08
CA ILE A 352 5.19 -11.33 -6.36
C ILE A 352 6.02 -11.62 -5.11
N ILE A 353 5.71 -11.00 -3.98
CA ILE A 353 6.33 -11.25 -2.68
C ILE A 353 5.70 -12.48 -2.02
#